data_f2d501f033729cc4c2226f91f3704f7b
#
_entry.id   f2d501f033729cc4c2226f91f3704f7b
#
_cell.length_a   1.000
_cell.length_b   1.000
_cell.length_c   1.000
_cell.angle_alpha   90.00
_cell.angle_beta   90.00
_cell.angle_gamma   90.00
#
_symmetry.space_group_name_H-M   'P 1'
#
loop_
_entity.id
_entity.type
_entity.pdbx_description
1 polymer ?
#
loop_
_entity_poly.entity_id
_entity_poly.type
_entity_poly.pdbx_seq_one_letter_code
_entity_poly.pdbx_strand_id
1 'polypeptide(L)'
;MSTAAALAPLSTAALAPLTAADWPAISAELDVAGCAVTPPLLTPAQCRDLADLYDRPELFRSTVDMGRHRFGSGQYRYFTHDLPEPVRALREAFYPHLLTIARSWAGRLGRPAPWPDTLGEWLQLCHQGGQSRSAQILLRYRTGDWNALHRDLFGDLVFPLQVVIGLDEHDTDYTGGEFLLVEQRPRAQSRGSSTVLPQGHGLIFTTNYRPVQTARGWSPAPVRHGVSTVRSGRRHALGLVFHDA
;
A
#
# COMPACT_ATOMS: atom_id res chain seq x y z
N MET A 1 28.61 -13.50 -16.28
CA MET A 1 27.41 -13.84 -15.48
C MET A 1 27.55 -13.16 -14.14
N SER A 2 26.92 -11.99 -13.97
CA SER A 2 26.96 -11.26 -12.69
C SER A 2 25.97 -11.95 -11.77
N THR A 3 26.44 -12.58 -10.71
CA THR A 3 25.61 -13.04 -9.59
C THR A 3 24.94 -11.82 -8.98
N ALA A 4 23.66 -11.63 -9.29
CA ALA A 4 22.88 -10.59 -8.64
C ALA A 4 22.93 -10.83 -7.14
N ALA A 5 23.53 -9.89 -6.41
CA ALA A 5 23.58 -9.95 -4.96
C ALA A 5 22.16 -10.05 -4.42
N ALA A 6 21.89 -11.05 -3.58
CA ALA A 6 20.64 -11.12 -2.84
C ALA A 6 20.57 -9.89 -1.93
N LEU A 7 19.40 -9.26 -1.85
CA LEU A 7 19.17 -8.19 -0.89
C LEU A 7 19.46 -8.71 0.53
N ALA A 8 20.11 -7.87 1.33
CA ALA A 8 20.30 -8.20 2.74
C ALA A 8 18.94 -8.35 3.42
N PRO A 9 18.74 -9.40 4.24
CA PRO A 9 17.50 -9.58 4.97
C PRO A 9 17.24 -8.39 5.91
N LEU A 10 15.98 -7.98 6.02
CA LEU A 10 15.59 -7.04 7.08
C LEU A 10 15.71 -7.76 8.42
N SER A 11 16.69 -7.33 9.20
CA SER A 11 16.83 -7.84 10.57
C SER A 11 15.63 -7.46 11.42
N THR A 12 15.39 -8.17 12.52
CA THR A 12 14.37 -7.79 13.52
C THR A 12 14.57 -6.35 14.00
N ALA A 13 15.84 -5.87 14.08
CA ALA A 13 16.16 -4.50 14.42
C ALA A 13 15.68 -3.50 13.34
N ALA A 14 15.70 -3.88 12.06
CA ALA A 14 15.20 -3.04 10.97
C ALA A 14 13.68 -2.88 11.00
N LEU A 15 12.94 -3.82 11.58
CA LEU A 15 11.48 -3.75 11.77
C LEU A 15 11.07 -3.12 13.12
N ALA A 16 12.04 -2.80 14.00
CA ALA A 16 11.78 -2.20 15.30
C ALA A 16 10.94 -0.90 15.23
N PRO A 17 11.14 0.02 14.25
CA PRO A 17 10.30 1.21 14.14
C PRO A 17 8.83 0.89 13.92
N LEU A 18 8.51 -0.17 13.19
CA LEU A 18 7.13 -0.61 12.97
C LEU A 18 6.52 -1.19 14.26
N THR A 19 7.28 -2.01 14.98
CA THR A 19 6.85 -2.61 16.24
C THR A 19 6.66 -1.55 17.34
N ALA A 20 7.51 -0.50 17.36
CA ALA A 20 7.48 0.58 18.34
C ALA A 20 6.56 1.75 17.94
N ALA A 21 5.91 1.69 16.77
CA ALA A 21 5.03 2.76 16.31
C ALA A 21 3.83 2.94 17.25
N ASP A 22 3.37 4.17 17.35
CA ASP A 22 2.13 4.50 18.10
C ASP A 22 0.89 4.06 17.29
N TRP A 23 0.58 2.78 17.36
CA TRP A 23 -0.56 2.18 16.66
C TRP A 23 -1.92 2.77 17.08
N PRO A 24 -2.17 3.15 18.35
CA PRO A 24 -3.33 3.93 18.73
C PRO A 24 -3.46 5.25 17.96
N ALA A 25 -2.38 6.03 17.85
CA ALA A 25 -2.39 7.28 17.10
C ALA A 25 -2.60 7.05 15.59
N ILE A 26 -1.93 6.06 14.99
CA ILE A 26 -2.12 5.64 13.59
C ILE A 26 -3.59 5.23 13.35
N SER A 27 -4.18 4.44 14.25
CA SER A 27 -5.59 4.03 14.13
C SER A 27 -6.54 5.23 14.19
N ALA A 28 -6.29 6.18 15.10
CA ALA A 28 -7.09 7.38 15.22
C ALA A 28 -7.00 8.26 13.95
N GLU A 29 -5.82 8.38 13.37
CA GLU A 29 -5.62 9.13 12.11
C GLU A 29 -6.35 8.43 10.94
N LEU A 30 -6.24 7.11 10.82
CA LEU A 30 -6.99 6.32 9.84
C LEU A 30 -8.51 6.50 9.97
N ASP A 31 -9.00 6.57 11.20
CA ASP A 31 -10.43 6.81 11.49
C ASP A 31 -10.87 8.21 11.02
N VAL A 32 -10.01 9.21 11.08
CA VAL A 32 -10.32 10.61 10.72
C VAL A 32 -10.08 10.88 9.23
N ALA A 33 -8.92 10.48 8.72
CA ALA A 33 -8.42 10.85 7.39
C ALA A 33 -8.55 9.73 6.35
N GLY A 34 -8.65 8.46 6.77
CA GLY A 34 -8.62 7.29 5.88
C GLY A 34 -7.22 6.88 5.45
N CYS A 35 -6.20 7.60 5.90
CA CYS A 35 -4.80 7.26 5.75
C CYS A 35 -3.99 7.75 6.95
N ALA A 36 -2.82 7.15 7.18
CA ALA A 36 -1.87 7.53 8.23
C ALA A 36 -0.42 7.22 7.80
N VAL A 37 0.51 8.12 8.12
CA VAL A 37 1.93 7.93 7.82
C VAL A 37 2.63 7.26 9.00
N THR A 38 3.48 6.26 8.71
CA THR A 38 4.28 5.58 9.74
C THR A 38 5.54 6.39 10.08
N PRO A 39 6.23 6.08 11.18
CA PRO A 39 7.64 6.43 11.32
C PRO A 39 8.49 5.89 10.16
N PRO A 40 9.75 6.37 9.97
CA PRO A 40 10.63 5.82 8.94
C PRO A 40 10.90 4.34 9.22
N LEU A 41 10.61 3.49 8.22
CA LEU A 41 10.72 2.03 8.28
C LEU A 41 12.01 1.55 7.62
N LEU A 42 12.49 2.29 6.63
CA LEU A 42 13.63 1.94 5.81
C LEU A 42 14.64 3.08 5.79
N THR A 43 15.91 2.73 5.81
CA THR A 43 16.98 3.68 5.55
C THR A 43 17.03 4.08 4.07
N PRO A 44 17.65 5.23 3.72
CA PRO A 44 17.82 5.60 2.31
C PRO A 44 18.56 4.55 1.47
N ALA A 45 19.49 3.80 2.06
CA ALA A 45 20.18 2.71 1.37
C ALA A 45 19.20 1.56 1.03
N GLN A 46 18.39 1.11 2.00
CA GLN A 46 17.37 0.07 1.78
C GLN A 46 16.30 0.52 0.76
N CYS A 47 15.95 1.80 0.75
CA CYS A 47 15.03 2.36 -0.25
C CYS A 47 15.62 2.25 -1.66
N ARG A 48 16.89 2.60 -1.84
CA ARG A 48 17.59 2.45 -3.14
C ARG A 48 17.66 0.99 -3.56
N ASP A 49 18.05 0.09 -2.65
CA ASP A 49 18.13 -1.35 -2.93
C ASP A 49 16.77 -1.91 -3.39
N LEU A 50 15.67 -1.47 -2.79
CA LEU A 50 14.32 -1.88 -3.20
C LEU A 50 13.90 -1.25 -4.54
N ALA A 51 14.24 0.02 -4.78
CA ALA A 51 13.95 0.69 -6.05
C ALA A 51 14.68 0.02 -7.22
N ASP A 52 15.94 -0.41 -7.01
CA ASP A 52 16.79 -1.08 -8.01
C ASP A 52 16.24 -2.47 -8.40
N LEU A 53 15.40 -3.09 -7.56
CA LEU A 53 14.69 -4.32 -7.94
C LEU A 53 13.82 -4.11 -9.19
N TYR A 54 13.38 -2.88 -9.45
CA TYR A 54 12.57 -2.60 -10.63
C TYR A 54 13.23 -3.05 -11.92
N ASP A 55 14.54 -3.00 -12.02
CA ASP A 55 15.28 -3.37 -13.21
C ASP A 55 15.70 -4.87 -13.24
N ARG A 56 15.09 -5.69 -12.36
CA ARG A 56 15.27 -7.15 -12.26
C ARG A 56 13.99 -7.89 -12.70
N PRO A 57 13.77 -8.09 -14.02
CA PRO A 57 12.51 -8.61 -14.56
C PRO A 57 12.14 -10.01 -14.04
N GLU A 58 13.11 -10.82 -13.64
CA GLU A 58 12.91 -12.18 -13.10
C GLU A 58 12.12 -12.22 -11.78
N LEU A 59 12.07 -11.09 -11.04
CA LEU A 59 11.32 -10.99 -9.78
C LEU A 59 9.82 -10.75 -10.00
N PHE A 60 9.40 -10.46 -11.23
CA PHE A 60 8.05 -10.02 -11.51
C PHE A 60 7.30 -10.97 -12.42
N ARG A 61 6.06 -11.26 -12.08
CA ARG A 61 5.14 -12.06 -12.91
C ARG A 61 4.55 -11.26 -14.07
N SER A 62 4.46 -9.95 -13.95
CA SER A 62 3.90 -9.09 -15.01
C SER A 62 4.30 -7.63 -14.83
N THR A 63 4.35 -6.92 -15.96
CA THR A 63 4.49 -5.45 -16.01
C THR A 63 3.21 -4.87 -16.60
N VAL A 64 2.66 -3.86 -15.93
CA VAL A 64 1.46 -3.14 -16.37
C VAL A 64 1.86 -1.74 -16.80
N ASP A 65 1.51 -1.38 -18.01
CA ASP A 65 1.56 -0.01 -18.52
C ASP A 65 0.20 0.64 -18.28
N MET A 66 0.15 1.63 -17.40
CA MET A 66 -1.09 2.28 -16.98
C MET A 66 -1.81 2.97 -18.13
N GLY A 67 -1.04 3.53 -19.09
CA GLY A 67 -1.61 4.22 -20.25
C GLY A 67 -2.46 3.31 -21.13
N ARG A 68 -2.05 2.05 -21.29
CA ARG A 68 -2.80 1.05 -22.08
C ARG A 68 -4.15 0.67 -21.45
N HIS A 69 -4.27 0.80 -20.14
CA HIS A 69 -5.46 0.42 -19.37
C HIS A 69 -6.30 1.62 -18.94
N ARG A 70 -5.90 2.86 -19.31
CA ARG A 70 -6.54 4.11 -18.86
C ARG A 70 -6.50 4.29 -17.33
N PHE A 71 -5.48 3.72 -16.68
CA PHE A 71 -5.27 3.87 -15.22
C PHE A 71 -4.43 5.11 -14.88
N GLY A 72 -3.96 5.84 -15.87
CA GLY A 72 -3.05 6.97 -15.74
C GLY A 72 -1.92 6.89 -16.75
N SER A 73 -0.73 7.30 -16.33
CA SER A 73 0.54 7.14 -17.05
C SER A 73 1.61 6.63 -16.09
N GLY A 74 2.52 5.79 -16.57
CA GLY A 74 3.55 5.15 -15.78
C GLY A 74 3.44 3.64 -15.83
N GLN A 75 4.29 2.99 -15.05
CA GLN A 75 4.38 1.53 -15.03
C GLN A 75 4.49 1.01 -13.60
N TYR A 76 3.89 -0.15 -13.38
CA TYR A 76 4.15 -0.94 -12.19
C TYR A 76 4.35 -2.41 -12.54
N ARG A 77 5.02 -3.13 -11.64
CA ARG A 77 5.32 -4.54 -11.78
C ARG A 77 4.78 -5.32 -10.60
N TYR A 78 4.04 -6.39 -10.87
CA TYR A 78 3.63 -7.35 -9.85
C TYR A 78 4.75 -8.34 -9.58
N PHE A 79 5.14 -8.47 -8.33
CA PHE A 79 6.09 -9.50 -7.91
C PHE A 79 5.53 -10.91 -8.18
N THR A 80 6.45 -11.88 -8.34
CA THR A 80 6.13 -13.31 -8.24
C THR A 80 5.72 -13.67 -6.81
N HIS A 81 5.32 -14.92 -6.56
CA HIS A 81 5.08 -15.41 -5.19
C HIS A 81 6.35 -15.51 -4.34
N ASP A 82 7.47 -15.76 -5.00
CA ASP A 82 8.78 -15.75 -4.36
C ASP A 82 9.24 -14.30 -4.14
N LEU A 83 8.64 -13.69 -3.11
CA LEU A 83 8.90 -12.30 -2.77
C LEU A 83 10.35 -12.12 -2.27
N PRO A 84 11.03 -11.04 -2.68
CA PRO A 84 12.26 -10.61 -2.01
C PRO A 84 12.04 -10.51 -0.51
N GLU A 85 13.01 -10.98 0.26
CA GLU A 85 12.87 -11.08 1.71
C GLU A 85 12.40 -9.77 2.38
N PRO A 86 12.96 -8.57 2.04
CA PRO A 86 12.47 -7.33 2.65
C PRO A 86 10.99 -7.03 2.38
N VAL A 87 10.48 -7.39 1.20
CA VAL A 87 9.06 -7.20 0.84
C VAL A 87 8.17 -8.14 1.66
N ARG A 88 8.60 -9.40 1.78
CA ARG A 88 7.90 -10.41 2.58
C ARG A 88 7.89 -10.05 4.06
N ALA A 89 9.04 -9.69 4.63
CA ALA A 89 9.18 -9.34 6.04
C ALA A 89 8.32 -8.12 6.42
N LEU A 90 8.30 -7.07 5.59
CA LEU A 90 7.44 -5.90 5.79
C LEU A 90 5.95 -6.29 5.77
N ARG A 91 5.53 -7.10 4.77
CA ARG A 91 4.14 -7.55 4.66
C ARG A 91 3.70 -8.35 5.88
N GLU A 92 4.52 -9.27 6.34
CA GLU A 92 4.26 -10.07 7.54
C GLU A 92 4.21 -9.23 8.82
N ALA A 93 5.13 -8.26 8.96
CA ALA A 93 5.20 -7.40 10.14
C ALA A 93 4.01 -6.42 10.24
N PHE A 94 3.49 -5.92 9.14
CA PHE A 94 2.33 -5.03 9.14
C PHE A 94 1.03 -5.75 9.50
N TYR A 95 0.86 -6.99 9.07
CA TYR A 95 -0.43 -7.69 9.12
C TYR A 95 -1.10 -7.71 10.50
N PRO A 96 -0.45 -8.10 11.61
CA PRO A 96 -1.10 -8.18 12.91
C PRO A 96 -1.61 -6.83 13.42
N HIS A 97 -0.90 -5.76 13.13
CA HIS A 97 -1.31 -4.41 13.50
C HIS A 97 -2.51 -3.92 12.68
N LEU A 98 -2.46 -4.13 11.36
CA LEU A 98 -3.56 -3.79 10.47
C LEU A 98 -4.80 -4.65 10.71
N LEU A 99 -4.63 -5.91 11.10
CA LEU A 99 -5.72 -6.83 11.45
C LEU A 99 -6.56 -6.28 12.61
N THR A 100 -5.91 -5.73 13.63
CA THR A 100 -6.61 -5.11 14.78
C THR A 100 -7.51 -3.97 14.33
N ILE A 101 -7.01 -3.09 13.45
CA ILE A 101 -7.78 -1.97 12.89
C ILE A 101 -8.90 -2.48 11.97
N ALA A 102 -8.59 -3.44 11.10
CA ALA A 102 -9.56 -4.05 10.19
C ALA A 102 -10.76 -4.66 10.93
N ARG A 103 -10.50 -5.43 11.99
CA ARG A 103 -11.53 -6.04 12.84
C ARG A 103 -12.35 -4.99 13.58
N SER A 104 -11.72 -3.94 14.09
CA SER A 104 -12.43 -2.80 14.71
C SER A 104 -13.36 -2.11 13.70
N TRP A 105 -12.90 -1.87 12.47
CA TRP A 105 -13.70 -1.28 11.40
C TRP A 105 -14.89 -2.17 10.98
N ALA A 106 -14.66 -3.48 10.85
CA ALA A 106 -15.71 -4.44 10.56
C ALA A 106 -16.79 -4.43 11.66
N GLY A 107 -16.39 -4.46 12.93
CA GLY A 107 -17.32 -4.39 14.07
C GLY A 107 -18.16 -3.12 14.08
N ARG A 108 -17.55 -1.94 13.85
CA ARG A 108 -18.28 -0.67 13.75
C ARG A 108 -19.31 -0.67 12.62
N LEU A 109 -19.02 -1.33 11.51
CA LEU A 109 -19.91 -1.41 10.35
C LEU A 109 -20.89 -2.58 10.40
N GLY A 110 -20.87 -3.40 11.46
CA GLY A 110 -21.70 -4.60 11.57
C GLY A 110 -21.42 -5.63 10.46
N ARG A 111 -20.16 -5.76 10.03
CA ARG A 111 -19.74 -6.65 8.94
C ARG A 111 -18.91 -7.82 9.47
N PRO A 112 -18.88 -8.96 8.76
CA PRO A 112 -17.96 -10.03 9.07
C PRO A 112 -16.50 -9.57 9.02
N ALA A 113 -15.67 -10.15 9.88
CA ALA A 113 -14.22 -9.99 9.89
C ALA A 113 -13.56 -11.35 9.61
N PRO A 114 -13.50 -11.81 8.36
CA PRO A 114 -13.11 -13.17 8.01
C PRO A 114 -11.60 -13.42 8.09
N TRP A 115 -10.82 -12.40 8.45
CA TRP A 115 -9.36 -12.43 8.42
C TRP A 115 -8.80 -13.21 9.62
N PRO A 116 -8.05 -14.33 9.40
CA PRO A 116 -7.37 -15.09 10.44
C PRO A 116 -6.27 -14.28 11.17
N ASP A 117 -5.70 -14.85 12.23
CA ASP A 117 -4.67 -14.17 13.02
C ASP A 117 -3.33 -14.07 12.29
N THR A 118 -3.07 -14.93 11.32
CA THR A 118 -1.84 -14.90 10.54
C THR A 118 -2.09 -14.57 9.07
N LEU A 119 -1.15 -13.85 8.46
CA LEU A 119 -1.19 -13.55 7.02
C LEU A 119 -1.19 -14.84 6.19
N GLY A 120 -0.42 -15.87 6.61
CA GLY A 120 -0.34 -17.14 5.90
C GLY A 120 -1.69 -17.84 5.77
N GLU A 121 -2.44 -17.92 6.87
CA GLU A 121 -3.79 -18.50 6.86
C GLU A 121 -4.76 -17.68 5.98
N TRP A 122 -4.65 -16.36 6.04
CA TRP A 122 -5.45 -15.48 5.18
C TRP A 122 -5.17 -15.70 3.69
N LEU A 123 -3.90 -15.79 3.30
CA LEU A 123 -3.52 -16.08 1.92
C LEU A 123 -3.98 -17.47 1.46
N GLN A 124 -3.96 -18.47 2.35
CA GLN A 124 -4.53 -19.79 2.03
C GLN A 124 -6.03 -19.69 1.70
N LEU A 125 -6.80 -18.90 2.45
CA LEU A 125 -8.21 -18.66 2.14
C LEU A 125 -8.38 -17.94 0.80
N CYS A 126 -7.55 -16.93 0.51
CA CYS A 126 -7.54 -16.26 -0.80
C CYS A 126 -7.30 -17.26 -1.94
N HIS A 127 -6.30 -18.14 -1.79
CA HIS A 127 -5.98 -19.16 -2.79
C HIS A 127 -7.11 -20.18 -2.98
N GLN A 128 -7.75 -20.63 -1.90
CA GLN A 128 -8.93 -21.50 -1.96
C GLN A 128 -10.10 -20.82 -2.67
N GLY A 129 -10.24 -19.49 -2.53
CA GLY A 129 -11.22 -18.66 -3.23
C GLY A 129 -10.85 -18.32 -4.67
N GLY A 130 -9.73 -18.86 -5.21
CA GLY A 130 -9.29 -18.62 -6.59
C GLY A 130 -8.41 -17.38 -6.75
N GLN A 131 -8.15 -16.63 -5.68
CA GLN A 131 -7.25 -15.46 -5.68
C GLN A 131 -5.82 -15.93 -5.34
N SER A 132 -5.11 -16.40 -6.37
CA SER A 132 -3.82 -17.07 -6.18
C SER A 132 -2.64 -16.33 -6.82
N ARG A 133 -2.78 -15.05 -7.17
CA ARG A 133 -1.71 -14.27 -7.78
C ARG A 133 -1.21 -13.22 -6.81
N SER A 134 0.11 -13.16 -6.60
CA SER A 134 0.72 -12.10 -5.77
C SER A 134 0.26 -10.71 -6.21
N ALA A 135 -0.23 -9.91 -5.27
CA ALA A 135 -0.70 -8.55 -5.48
C ALA A 135 0.32 -7.48 -5.03
N GLN A 136 1.54 -7.89 -4.64
CA GLN A 136 2.60 -6.96 -4.26
C GLN A 136 3.14 -6.26 -5.50
N ILE A 137 3.30 -4.94 -5.44
CA ILE A 137 3.70 -4.14 -6.60
C ILE A 137 4.89 -3.23 -6.30
N LEU A 138 5.72 -3.06 -7.31
CA LEU A 138 6.72 -1.99 -7.35
C LEU A 138 6.34 -1.03 -8.48
N LEU A 139 6.09 0.23 -8.10
CA LEU A 139 5.64 1.28 -9.01
C LEU A 139 6.83 2.17 -9.40
N ARG A 140 6.83 2.62 -10.64
CA ARG A 140 7.78 3.60 -11.15
C ARG A 140 7.06 4.66 -11.98
N TYR A 141 7.22 5.90 -11.57
CA TYR A 141 6.72 7.09 -12.26
C TYR A 141 7.90 7.95 -12.73
N ARG A 142 7.77 8.53 -13.90
CA ARG A 142 8.68 9.52 -14.48
C ARG A 142 7.96 10.86 -14.60
N THR A 143 8.69 11.90 -14.98
CA THR A 143 8.09 13.20 -15.31
C THR A 143 6.92 13.05 -16.28
N GLY A 144 5.76 13.59 -15.89
CA GLY A 144 4.49 13.50 -16.63
C GLY A 144 3.61 12.32 -16.22
N ASP A 145 4.12 11.33 -15.49
CA ASP A 145 3.33 10.17 -15.05
C ASP A 145 2.44 10.50 -13.83
N TRP A 146 1.34 9.80 -13.74
CA TRP A 146 0.32 9.95 -12.69
C TRP A 146 -0.53 8.68 -12.58
N ASN A 147 -1.28 8.51 -11.49
CA ASN A 147 -2.22 7.39 -11.34
C ASN A 147 -3.63 7.91 -11.08
N ALA A 148 -4.59 7.41 -11.87
CA ALA A 148 -5.99 7.78 -11.75
C ALA A 148 -6.57 7.37 -10.38
N LEU A 149 -7.61 8.09 -9.94
CA LEU A 149 -8.32 7.75 -8.71
C LEU A 149 -9.07 6.42 -8.87
N HIS A 150 -8.66 5.40 -8.12
CA HIS A 150 -9.17 4.04 -8.19
C HIS A 150 -9.33 3.41 -6.81
N ARG A 151 -9.73 2.15 -6.78
CA ARG A 151 -9.77 1.25 -5.64
C ARG A 151 -9.18 -0.08 -6.05
N ASP A 152 -8.37 -0.69 -5.19
CA ASP A 152 -7.75 -1.99 -5.44
C ASP A 152 -8.66 -3.11 -4.91
N LEU A 153 -9.60 -3.50 -5.74
CA LEU A 153 -10.56 -4.57 -5.46
C LEU A 153 -10.23 -5.77 -6.35
N PHE A 154 -9.41 -6.68 -5.83
CA PHE A 154 -9.03 -7.91 -6.51
C PHE A 154 -9.82 -9.08 -5.91
N GLY A 155 -10.86 -9.55 -6.63
CA GLY A 155 -11.72 -10.65 -6.19
C GLY A 155 -12.66 -10.28 -5.03
N ASP A 156 -13.23 -11.32 -4.40
CA ASP A 156 -14.24 -11.17 -3.34
C ASP A 156 -13.61 -11.13 -1.93
N LEU A 157 -12.42 -11.72 -1.77
CA LEU A 157 -11.68 -11.78 -0.50
C LEU A 157 -10.72 -10.60 -0.42
N VAL A 158 -11.17 -9.51 0.21
CA VAL A 158 -10.43 -8.25 0.29
C VAL A 158 -10.04 -7.93 1.73
N PHE A 159 -8.76 -7.56 1.94
CA PHE A 159 -8.32 -6.95 3.19
C PHE A 159 -8.53 -5.42 3.11
N PRO A 160 -9.09 -4.76 4.14
CA PRO A 160 -9.58 -3.38 4.00
C PRO A 160 -8.51 -2.30 4.05
N LEU A 161 -7.26 -2.66 4.34
CA LEU A 161 -6.13 -1.75 4.45
C LEU A 161 -4.97 -2.22 3.58
N GLN A 162 -4.22 -1.27 3.08
CA GLN A 162 -2.98 -1.51 2.32
C GLN A 162 -1.94 -0.45 2.67
N VAL A 163 -0.70 -0.68 2.26
CA VAL A 163 0.43 0.22 2.56
C VAL A 163 1.18 0.54 1.28
N VAL A 164 1.58 1.78 1.12
CA VAL A 164 2.58 2.18 0.12
C VAL A 164 3.79 2.77 0.83
N ILE A 165 5.00 2.35 0.45
CA ILE A 165 6.26 2.87 1.01
C ILE A 165 6.95 3.73 -0.04
N GLY A 166 7.31 4.97 0.31
CA GLY A 166 8.09 5.87 -0.53
C GLY A 166 9.54 5.43 -0.60
N LEU A 167 10.09 5.28 -1.81
CA LEU A 167 11.47 4.81 -1.99
C LEU A 167 12.43 5.94 -2.43
N ASP A 168 11.92 7.04 -2.94
CA ASP A 168 12.70 8.21 -3.34
C ASP A 168 12.34 9.41 -2.47
N GLU A 169 13.26 10.37 -2.37
CA GLU A 169 13.09 11.58 -1.55
C GLU A 169 12.45 12.70 -2.37
N HIS A 170 11.32 13.23 -1.86
CA HIS A 170 10.62 14.35 -2.47
C HIS A 170 11.49 15.62 -2.42
N ASP A 171 11.39 16.46 -3.44
CA ASP A 171 12.18 17.66 -3.66
C ASP A 171 13.69 17.42 -3.93
N THR A 172 14.16 16.17 -3.83
CA THR A 172 15.52 15.76 -4.19
C THR A 172 15.52 14.90 -5.45
N ASP A 173 14.82 13.78 -5.44
CA ASP A 173 14.78 12.80 -6.55
C ASP A 173 13.63 13.11 -7.51
N TYR A 174 12.54 13.68 -7.02
CA TYR A 174 11.36 14.03 -7.81
C TYR A 174 10.56 15.18 -7.17
N THR A 175 9.67 15.80 -7.96
CA THR A 175 8.67 16.77 -7.49
C THR A 175 7.28 16.41 -8.00
N GLY A 176 6.22 16.86 -7.32
CA GLY A 176 4.86 16.39 -7.58
C GLY A 176 4.69 14.95 -7.06
N GLY A 177 3.82 14.17 -7.68
CA GLY A 177 3.64 12.76 -7.33
C GLY A 177 3.07 12.52 -5.94
N GLU A 178 2.34 13.49 -5.39
CA GLU A 178 1.67 13.36 -4.09
C GLU A 178 0.68 12.20 -4.14
N PHE A 179 0.57 11.44 -3.05
CA PHE A 179 -0.51 10.49 -2.87
C PHE A 179 -1.83 11.24 -2.68
N LEU A 180 -2.81 10.90 -3.48
CA LEU A 180 -4.16 11.49 -3.46
C LEU A 180 -5.14 10.52 -2.81
N LEU A 181 -6.01 11.06 -1.97
CA LEU A 181 -7.11 10.33 -1.38
C LEU A 181 -8.40 11.15 -1.52
N VAL A 182 -9.45 10.53 -2.05
CA VAL A 182 -10.73 11.19 -2.27
C VAL A 182 -11.84 10.38 -1.62
N GLU A 183 -12.45 10.97 -0.59
CA GLU A 183 -13.63 10.42 0.08
C GLU A 183 -14.90 10.96 -0.54
N GLN A 184 -15.85 10.07 -0.79
CA GLN A 184 -17.19 10.42 -1.29
C GLN A 184 -18.24 9.95 -0.28
N ARG A 185 -18.94 10.88 0.34
CA ARG A 185 -20.10 10.58 1.18
C ARG A 185 -21.40 10.72 0.41
N PRO A 186 -22.42 9.93 0.70
CA PRO A 186 -23.74 10.11 0.10
C PRO A 186 -24.26 11.53 0.34
N ARG A 187 -24.76 12.17 -0.71
CA ARG A 187 -25.35 13.53 -0.68
C ARG A 187 -24.39 14.64 -0.22
N ALA A 188 -23.09 14.42 -0.33
CA ALA A 188 -22.05 15.41 -0.02
C ALA A 188 -21.11 15.58 -1.22
N GLN A 189 -20.41 16.70 -1.25
CA GLN A 189 -19.29 16.89 -2.18
C GLN A 189 -18.13 15.97 -1.78
N SER A 190 -17.31 15.58 -2.76
CA SER A 190 -16.10 14.79 -2.52
C SER A 190 -15.09 15.62 -1.73
N ARG A 191 -14.45 14.99 -0.74
CA ARG A 191 -13.33 15.57 -0.01
C ARG A 191 -12.02 14.96 -0.52
N GLY A 192 -11.14 15.79 -1.06
CA GLY A 192 -9.79 15.39 -1.46
C GLY A 192 -8.77 15.76 -0.38
N SER A 193 -7.74 14.92 -0.25
CA SER A 193 -6.50 15.21 0.47
C SER A 193 -5.31 14.73 -0.35
N SER A 194 -4.15 15.35 -0.10
CA SER A 194 -2.88 14.94 -0.70
C SER A 194 -1.84 14.77 0.41
N THR A 195 -0.94 13.81 0.22
CA THR A 195 0.15 13.53 1.15
C THR A 195 1.43 13.40 0.36
N VAL A 196 2.44 14.17 0.71
CA VAL A 196 3.83 13.93 0.31
C VAL A 196 4.33 12.77 1.18
N LEU A 197 4.72 11.68 0.55
CA LEU A 197 5.21 10.50 1.27
C LEU A 197 6.73 10.59 1.37
N PRO A 198 7.29 10.76 2.59
CA PRO A 198 8.73 10.85 2.76
C PRO A 198 9.42 9.52 2.46
N GLN A 199 10.70 9.56 2.06
CA GLN A 199 11.48 8.37 1.78
C GLN A 199 11.57 7.46 3.01
N GLY A 200 11.35 6.16 2.80
CA GLY A 200 11.41 5.14 3.85
C GLY A 200 10.18 5.07 4.75
N HIS A 201 9.23 6.00 4.63
CA HIS A 201 7.97 5.95 5.38
C HIS A 201 6.91 5.14 4.66
N GLY A 202 6.04 4.48 5.42
CA GLY A 202 4.83 3.86 4.91
C GLY A 202 3.63 4.80 5.04
N LEU A 203 2.75 4.80 4.06
CA LEU A 203 1.41 5.35 4.15
C LEU A 203 0.42 4.21 4.18
N ILE A 204 -0.26 4.02 5.31
CA ILE A 204 -1.37 3.08 5.47
C ILE A 204 -2.63 3.77 5.00
N PHE A 205 -3.46 3.11 4.21
CA PHE A 205 -4.71 3.68 3.70
C PHE A 205 -5.76 2.61 3.43
N THR A 206 -7.01 3.05 3.33
CA THR A 206 -8.12 2.13 3.07
C THR A 206 -8.15 1.68 1.61
N THR A 207 -8.42 0.39 1.40
CA THR A 207 -8.59 -0.21 0.08
C THR A 207 -9.86 0.29 -0.62
N ASN A 208 -10.96 0.48 0.13
CA ASN A 208 -12.28 0.75 -0.46
C ASN A 208 -13.09 1.81 0.30
N TYR A 209 -13.25 1.65 1.60
CA TYR A 209 -14.04 2.54 2.46
C TYR A 209 -13.45 2.55 3.87
N ARG A 210 -13.78 3.60 4.62
CA ARG A 210 -13.55 3.66 6.07
C ARG A 210 -14.88 3.84 6.81
N PRO A 211 -14.99 3.43 8.08
CA PRO A 211 -16.16 3.74 8.90
C PRO A 211 -16.19 5.23 9.23
N VAL A 212 -17.34 5.84 9.09
CA VAL A 212 -17.60 7.21 9.55
C VAL A 212 -18.79 7.22 10.47
N GLN A 213 -18.71 7.99 11.54
CA GLN A 213 -19.83 8.17 12.44
C GLN A 213 -20.83 9.15 11.85
N THR A 214 -22.12 8.79 11.94
CA THR A 214 -23.25 9.59 11.50
C THR A 214 -24.26 9.70 12.65
N ALA A 215 -25.29 10.52 12.51
CA ALA A 215 -26.37 10.61 13.49
C ALA A 215 -27.13 9.28 13.72
N ARG A 216 -27.03 8.33 12.78
CA ARG A 216 -27.68 7.01 12.83
C ARG A 216 -26.71 5.85 13.14
N GLY A 217 -25.51 6.13 13.61
CA GLY A 217 -24.48 5.14 13.85
C GLY A 217 -23.37 5.15 12.79
N TRP A 218 -22.68 4.05 12.61
CA TRP A 218 -21.55 3.94 11.70
C TRP A 218 -22.00 3.64 10.25
N SER A 219 -21.36 4.27 9.28
CA SER A 219 -21.60 4.07 7.85
C SER A 219 -20.30 3.99 7.08
N PRO A 220 -20.21 3.20 5.99
CA PRO A 220 -19.05 3.17 5.14
C PRO A 220 -18.97 4.46 4.31
N ALA A 221 -17.84 5.14 4.30
CA ALA A 221 -17.51 6.20 3.38
C ALA A 221 -16.58 5.67 2.29
N PRO A 222 -17.02 5.57 1.03
CA PRO A 222 -16.16 5.14 -0.07
C PRO A 222 -14.98 6.07 -0.26
N VAL A 223 -13.81 5.48 -0.50
CA VAL A 223 -12.55 6.19 -0.70
C VAL A 223 -11.91 5.69 -2.00
N ARG A 224 -11.34 6.60 -2.76
CA ARG A 224 -10.47 6.33 -3.90
C ARG A 224 -9.10 6.95 -3.63
N HIS A 225 -8.07 6.32 -4.15
CA HIS A 225 -6.71 6.84 -4.07
C HIS A 225 -6.07 6.91 -5.45
N GLY A 226 -5.00 7.66 -5.55
CA GLY A 226 -4.24 7.84 -6.79
C GLY A 226 -2.94 8.59 -6.52
N VAL A 227 -2.26 8.99 -7.58
CA VAL A 227 -1.00 9.75 -7.50
C VAL A 227 -1.11 10.94 -8.43
N SER A 228 -0.80 12.13 -7.94
CA SER A 228 -0.74 13.36 -8.75
C SER A 228 0.39 13.28 -9.78
N THR A 229 0.39 14.18 -10.74
CA THR A 229 1.44 14.18 -11.77
C THR A 229 2.82 14.42 -11.16
N VAL A 230 3.76 13.54 -11.46
CA VAL A 230 5.19 13.75 -11.21
C VAL A 230 5.66 14.86 -12.13
N ARG A 231 6.14 15.98 -11.57
CA ARG A 231 6.51 17.18 -12.33
C ARG A 231 7.96 17.12 -12.82
N SER A 232 8.83 16.48 -12.05
CA SER A 232 10.23 16.27 -12.43
C SER A 232 10.77 15.00 -11.79
N GLY A 233 11.82 14.43 -12.36
CA GLY A 233 12.56 13.31 -11.80
C GLY A 233 11.89 11.95 -11.96
N ARG A 234 12.16 11.06 -10.99
CA ARG A 234 11.65 9.70 -10.99
C ARG A 234 11.23 9.30 -9.58
N ARG A 235 10.04 8.71 -9.45
CA ARG A 235 9.45 8.30 -8.19
C ARG A 235 9.18 6.80 -8.20
N HIS A 236 9.77 6.07 -7.24
CA HIS A 236 9.44 4.68 -6.95
C HIS A 236 8.63 4.55 -5.68
N ALA A 237 7.76 3.56 -5.63
CA ALA A 237 7.03 3.20 -4.43
C ALA A 237 6.76 1.69 -4.39
N LEU A 238 6.84 1.11 -3.19
CA LEU A 238 6.50 -0.28 -2.93
C LEU A 238 5.08 -0.35 -2.38
N GLY A 239 4.19 -1.06 -3.07
CA GLY A 239 2.82 -1.32 -2.61
C GLY A 239 2.70 -2.69 -1.97
N LEU A 240 2.18 -2.72 -0.75
CA LEU A 240 1.91 -3.93 0.03
C LEU A 240 0.40 -4.12 0.16
N VAL A 241 -0.11 -5.12 -0.51
CA VAL A 241 -1.51 -5.55 -0.46
C VAL A 241 -1.60 -6.81 0.41
N PHE A 242 -2.61 -6.91 1.26
CA PHE A 242 -2.72 -8.00 2.24
C PHE A 242 -3.70 -9.10 1.82
N HIS A 243 -4.03 -9.18 0.55
CA HIS A 243 -4.71 -10.29 -0.11
C HIS A 243 -4.02 -10.55 -1.45
N ASP A 244 -4.27 -11.70 -2.04
CA ASP A 244 -3.81 -12.02 -3.39
C ASP A 244 -4.96 -11.81 -4.40
N ALA A 245 -4.63 -11.71 -5.72
CA ALA A 245 -5.57 -11.39 -6.80
C ALA A 245 -5.91 -12.63 -7.66
#